data_74d72e573b7ea953fd33a4f5635a7846
#
_entry.id   74d72e573b7ea953fd33a4f5635a7846
#
_cell.length_a   1.000
_cell.length_b   1.000
_cell.length_c   1.000
_cell.angle_alpha   90.00
_cell.angle_beta   90.00
_cell.angle_gamma   90.00
#
_symmetry.space_group_name_H-M   'P 1'
#
loop_
_entity.id
_entity.type
_entity.pdbx_description
1 polymer ?
#
loop_
_entity_poly.entity_id
_entity_poly.type
_entity_poly.pdbx_seq_one_letter_code
_entity_poly.pdbx_strand_id
1 'polypeptide(L)'
;ANPYTRILGHPTGRLLLAREGYPLDHEAVIAACAEHGVAIELNANPYRLDLDWRWIRTATRQGVLISINPDAHAMDQLPYVRWGVAAARKGWLTAEQCLNAKSLEDFTAWLSEK
;
A
#
# COMPACT_ATOMS: atom_id res chain seq x y z
N ALA A 1 15.71 12.03 0.19
CA ALA A 1 14.71 11.17 0.82
C ALA A 1 15.29 10.49 2.06
N ASN A 2 14.43 10.21 3.02
CA ASN A 2 14.86 9.54 4.26
C ASN A 2 15.24 8.08 3.96
N PRO A 3 16.47 7.65 4.27
CA PRO A 3 16.91 6.30 3.95
C PRO A 3 16.19 5.20 4.75
N TYR A 4 15.49 5.55 5.81
CA TYR A 4 14.74 4.60 6.64
C TYR A 4 13.28 4.45 6.24
N THR A 5 12.78 5.26 5.32
CA THR A 5 11.42 5.17 4.83
C THR A 5 11.27 3.99 3.89
N ARG A 6 10.43 3.02 4.25
CA ARG A 6 10.20 1.80 3.46
C ARG A 6 8.79 1.64 2.97
N ILE A 7 7.81 2.16 3.70
CA ILE A 7 6.39 2.04 3.35
C ILE A 7 5.70 3.37 3.62
N LEU A 8 4.93 3.84 2.64
CA LEU A 8 4.05 5.00 2.78
C LEU A 8 2.67 4.51 3.21
N GLY A 9 2.28 4.80 4.44
CA GLY A 9 1.01 4.38 5.02
C GLY A 9 -0.16 5.27 4.58
N HIS A 10 -1.37 4.70 4.47
CA HIS A 10 -2.63 5.37 4.09
C HIS A 10 -2.42 6.73 3.41
N PRO A 11 -2.01 6.75 2.13
CA PRO A 11 -1.43 7.95 1.49
C PRO A 11 -2.30 9.20 1.53
N THR A 12 -3.62 9.05 1.40
CA THR A 12 -4.52 10.20 1.41
C THR A 12 -5.09 10.51 2.79
N GLY A 13 -5.02 9.57 3.73
CA GLY A 13 -5.61 9.73 5.05
C GLY A 13 -7.14 9.80 5.07
N ARG A 14 -7.79 9.34 3.99
CA ARG A 14 -9.25 9.42 3.87
C ARG A 14 -9.95 8.49 4.87
N LEU A 15 -11.18 8.88 5.22
CA LEU A 15 -12.15 8.01 5.90
C LEU A 15 -13.41 8.00 5.04
N LEU A 16 -13.73 6.86 4.46
CA LEU A 16 -14.89 6.71 3.60
C LEU A 16 -16.18 7.08 4.34
N LEU A 17 -17.05 7.85 3.71
CA LEU A 17 -18.30 8.37 4.27
C LEU A 17 -18.12 9.37 5.43
N ALA A 18 -16.90 9.72 5.80
CA ALA A 18 -16.64 10.63 6.93
C ALA A 18 -15.70 11.78 6.59
N ARG A 19 -14.63 11.52 5.83
CA ARG A 19 -13.60 12.53 5.56
C ARG A 19 -12.95 12.28 4.21
N GLU A 20 -12.86 13.32 3.38
CA GLU A 20 -12.07 13.24 2.16
C GLU A 20 -10.58 13.11 2.48
N GLY A 21 -9.83 12.51 1.56
CA GLY A 21 -8.39 12.43 1.68
C GLY A 21 -7.72 13.79 1.47
N TYR A 22 -6.46 13.87 1.84
CA TYR A 22 -5.64 15.04 1.55
C TYR A 22 -5.56 15.24 0.03
N PRO A 23 -5.49 16.50 -0.45
CA PRO A 23 -5.10 16.76 -1.83
C PRO A 23 -3.72 16.15 -2.07
N LEU A 24 -3.61 15.24 -3.04
CA LEU A 24 -2.38 14.52 -3.31
C LEU A 24 -2.18 14.41 -4.80
N ASP A 25 -0.98 14.77 -5.26
CA ASP A 25 -0.55 14.45 -6.61
C ASP A 25 -0.09 12.98 -6.62
N HIS A 26 -1.02 12.08 -6.91
CA HIS A 26 -0.77 10.64 -6.89
C HIS A 26 0.34 10.23 -7.85
N GLU A 27 0.39 10.82 -9.03
CA GLU A 27 1.42 10.48 -10.02
C GLU A 27 2.82 10.85 -9.51
N ALA A 28 2.96 12.04 -8.93
CA ALA A 28 4.25 12.50 -8.40
C ALA A 28 4.68 11.67 -7.18
N VAL A 29 3.75 11.33 -6.29
CA VAL A 29 4.05 10.52 -5.11
C VAL A 29 4.44 9.11 -5.51
N ILE A 30 3.72 8.50 -6.45
CA ILE A 30 4.03 7.15 -6.96
C ILE A 30 5.41 7.15 -7.62
N ALA A 31 5.71 8.15 -8.45
CA ALA A 31 7.01 8.27 -9.08
C ALA A 31 8.15 8.38 -8.05
N ALA A 32 7.96 9.16 -7.00
CA ALA A 32 8.93 9.29 -5.93
C ALA A 32 9.12 7.96 -5.17
N CYS A 33 8.05 7.24 -4.90
CA CYS A 33 8.13 5.92 -4.27
C CYS A 33 8.89 4.93 -5.16
N ALA A 34 8.65 4.97 -6.47
CA ALA A 34 9.36 4.13 -7.42
C ALA A 34 10.86 4.46 -7.43
N GLU A 35 11.22 5.73 -7.46
CA GLU A 35 12.60 6.18 -7.46
C GLU A 35 13.35 5.76 -6.20
N HIS A 36 12.71 5.82 -5.04
CA HIS A 36 13.35 5.59 -3.75
C HIS A 36 13.12 4.19 -3.17
N GLY A 37 12.48 3.29 -3.91
CA GLY A 37 12.24 1.92 -3.44
C GLY A 37 11.30 1.84 -2.25
N VAL A 38 10.31 2.73 -2.18
CA VAL A 38 9.31 2.78 -1.12
C VAL A 38 8.04 2.08 -1.59
N ALA A 39 7.56 1.12 -0.80
CA ALA A 39 6.26 0.48 -1.05
C ALA A 39 5.13 1.43 -0.62
N ILE A 40 3.96 1.26 -1.21
CA ILE A 40 2.77 2.03 -0.82
C ILE A 40 1.78 1.08 -0.15
N GLU A 41 1.23 1.50 0.97
CA GLU A 41 0.22 0.74 1.67
C GLU A 41 -1.13 0.82 0.96
N LEU A 42 -1.79 -0.32 0.84
CA LEU A 42 -3.23 -0.39 0.71
C LEU A 42 -3.78 -0.71 2.11
N ASN A 43 -4.20 0.32 2.82
CA ASN A 43 -4.78 0.18 4.14
C ASN A 43 -6.13 -0.54 4.00
N ALA A 44 -6.25 -1.70 4.62
CA ALA A 44 -7.39 -2.60 4.43
C ALA A 44 -8.55 -2.33 5.38
N ASN A 45 -8.43 -1.34 6.27
CA ASN A 45 -9.56 -0.91 7.07
C ASN A 45 -10.70 -0.51 6.12
N PRO A 46 -11.90 -1.11 6.26
CA PRO A 46 -12.99 -0.86 5.31
C PRO A 46 -13.46 0.60 5.29
N TYR A 47 -13.13 1.38 6.31
CA TYR A 47 -13.40 2.82 6.34
C TYR A 47 -12.34 3.65 5.61
N ARG A 48 -11.22 3.06 5.20
CA ARG A 48 -10.15 3.75 4.47
C ARG A 48 -9.97 3.23 3.06
N LEU A 49 -9.58 1.98 2.89
CA LEU A 49 -9.19 1.35 1.62
C LEU A 49 -8.28 2.29 0.79
N ASP A 50 -7.18 2.69 1.39
CA ASP A 50 -6.25 3.73 0.92
C ASP A 50 -4.82 3.18 0.84
N LEU A 51 -4.21 3.09 -0.26
CA LEU A 51 -4.39 3.73 -1.56
C LEU A 51 -5.68 3.27 -2.28
N ASP A 52 -6.34 4.19 -2.99
CA ASP A 52 -7.49 3.85 -3.83
C ASP A 52 -7.08 2.84 -4.92
N TRP A 53 -7.92 1.83 -5.14
CA TRP A 53 -7.64 0.75 -6.08
C TRP A 53 -7.31 1.23 -7.50
N ARG A 54 -7.85 2.37 -7.90
CA ARG A 54 -7.64 2.94 -9.24
C ARG A 54 -6.18 3.35 -9.49
N TRP A 55 -5.39 3.56 -8.44
CA TRP A 55 -3.99 3.93 -8.53
C TRP A 55 -3.02 2.76 -8.42
N ILE A 56 -3.51 1.56 -8.06
CA ILE A 56 -2.64 0.38 -7.87
C ILE A 56 -1.88 0.04 -9.15
N ARG A 57 -2.58 0.03 -10.28
CA ARG A 57 -1.93 -0.33 -11.55
C ARG A 57 -0.88 0.70 -11.97
N THR A 58 -1.13 1.97 -11.75
CA THR A 58 -0.14 3.02 -12.01
C THR A 58 1.12 2.79 -11.16
N ALA A 59 0.94 2.45 -9.90
CA ALA A 59 2.06 2.18 -8.99
C ALA A 59 2.84 0.92 -9.41
N THR A 60 2.14 -0.18 -9.66
CA THR A 60 2.80 -1.45 -9.98
C THR A 60 3.51 -1.43 -11.32
N ARG A 61 3.01 -0.67 -12.29
CA ARG A 61 3.69 -0.49 -13.58
C ARG A 61 5.03 0.22 -13.44
N GLN A 62 5.21 1.00 -12.39
CA GLN A 62 6.47 1.68 -12.10
C GLN A 62 7.37 0.87 -11.17
N GLY A 63 6.98 -0.35 -10.80
CA GLY A 63 7.74 -1.22 -9.92
C GLY A 63 7.52 -0.97 -8.44
N VAL A 64 6.51 -0.17 -8.06
CA VAL A 64 6.16 0.05 -6.66
C VAL A 64 5.42 -1.17 -6.12
N LEU A 65 5.90 -1.72 -5.01
CA LEU A 65 5.22 -2.80 -4.31
C LEU A 65 4.07 -2.27 -3.46
N ILE A 66 3.04 -3.08 -3.31
CA ILE A 66 1.89 -2.74 -2.48
C ILE A 66 1.91 -3.60 -1.22
N SER A 67 1.75 -2.96 -0.07
CA SER A 67 1.62 -3.62 1.23
C SER A 67 0.16 -3.54 1.69
N ILE A 68 -0.46 -4.68 1.95
CA ILE A 68 -1.86 -4.73 2.39
C ILE A 68 -1.86 -4.96 3.90
N ASN A 69 -2.34 -3.98 4.66
CA ASN A 69 -2.30 -4.03 6.12
C ASN A 69 -3.68 -3.68 6.69
N PRO A 70 -4.14 -4.37 7.75
CA PRO A 70 -5.50 -4.20 8.25
C PRO A 70 -5.72 -2.93 9.07
N ASP A 71 -4.66 -2.26 9.52
CA ASP A 71 -4.77 -1.13 10.46
C ASP A 71 -5.58 -1.53 11.71
N ALA A 72 -5.31 -2.74 12.21
CA ALA A 72 -6.07 -3.33 13.30
C ALA A 72 -5.71 -2.69 14.64
N HIS A 73 -6.75 -2.31 15.39
CA HIS A 73 -6.63 -1.76 16.75
C HIS A 73 -7.27 -2.70 17.79
N ALA A 74 -7.79 -3.85 17.34
CA ALA A 74 -8.35 -4.91 18.14
C ALA A 74 -8.20 -6.24 17.39
N MET A 75 -8.29 -7.36 18.10
CA MET A 75 -8.08 -8.68 17.49
C MET A 75 -9.11 -9.01 16.41
N ASP A 76 -10.35 -8.57 16.57
CA ASP A 76 -11.42 -8.79 15.60
C ASP A 76 -11.25 -7.98 14.30
N GLN A 77 -10.30 -7.04 14.28
CA GLN A 77 -9.98 -6.24 13.10
C GLN A 77 -8.86 -6.86 12.24
N LEU A 78 -8.16 -7.87 12.74
CA LEU A 78 -7.13 -8.55 11.94
C LEU A 78 -7.67 -9.09 10.62
N PRO A 79 -8.90 -9.67 10.55
CA PRO A 79 -9.48 -10.12 9.28
C PRO A 79 -9.79 -9.02 8.26
N TYR A 80 -9.64 -7.75 8.60
CA TYR A 80 -9.84 -6.65 7.65
C TYR A 80 -8.94 -6.76 6.42
N VAL A 81 -7.85 -7.49 6.51
CA VAL A 81 -6.95 -7.72 5.38
C VAL A 81 -7.70 -8.24 4.15
N ARG A 82 -8.78 -9.00 4.33
CA ARG A 82 -9.59 -9.52 3.22
C ARG A 82 -10.21 -8.42 2.37
N TRP A 83 -10.57 -7.29 2.99
CA TRP A 83 -11.12 -6.14 2.26
C TRP A 83 -10.05 -5.49 1.40
N GLY A 84 -8.82 -5.41 1.92
CA GLY A 84 -7.67 -4.95 1.15
C GLY A 84 -7.35 -5.86 -0.02
N VAL A 85 -7.40 -7.17 0.19
CA VAL A 85 -7.20 -8.15 -0.90
C VAL A 85 -8.26 -7.98 -1.99
N ALA A 86 -9.53 -7.80 -1.61
CA ALA A 86 -10.60 -7.57 -2.58
C ALA A 86 -10.37 -6.29 -3.39
N ALA A 87 -9.99 -5.20 -2.72
CA ALA A 87 -9.67 -3.93 -3.40
C ALA A 87 -8.44 -4.07 -4.30
N ALA A 88 -7.41 -4.78 -3.84
CA ALA A 88 -6.20 -5.04 -4.60
C ALA A 88 -6.50 -5.82 -5.88
N ARG A 89 -7.34 -6.84 -5.79
CA ARG A 89 -7.76 -7.61 -6.97
C ARG A 89 -8.50 -6.75 -7.99
N LYS A 90 -9.30 -5.82 -7.53
CA LYS A 90 -9.95 -4.84 -8.40
C LYS A 90 -8.94 -3.94 -9.10
N GLY A 91 -7.82 -3.65 -8.44
CA GLY A 91 -6.70 -2.88 -9.00
C GLY A 91 -5.69 -3.70 -9.79
N TRP A 92 -5.97 -4.98 -10.04
CA TRP A 92 -5.11 -5.90 -10.82
C TRP A 92 -3.77 -6.22 -10.16
N LEU A 93 -3.70 -6.19 -8.83
CA LEU A 93 -2.50 -6.58 -8.10
C LEU A 93 -2.25 -8.08 -8.25
N THR A 94 -0.99 -8.45 -8.51
CA THR A 94 -0.54 -9.84 -8.49
C THR A 94 0.28 -10.12 -7.24
N ALA A 95 0.49 -11.40 -6.92
CA ALA A 95 1.31 -11.79 -5.77
C ALA A 95 2.74 -11.24 -5.86
N GLU A 96 3.31 -11.19 -7.05
CA GLU A 96 4.68 -10.69 -7.25
C GLU A 96 4.82 -9.20 -6.90
N GLN A 97 3.74 -8.45 -6.98
CA GLN A 97 3.70 -7.02 -6.71
C GLN A 97 3.25 -6.74 -5.27
N CYS A 98 2.90 -7.77 -4.51
CA CYS A 98 2.41 -7.64 -3.14
C CYS A 98 3.52 -7.95 -2.15
N LEU A 99 3.87 -6.97 -1.32
CA LEU A 99 4.94 -7.12 -0.33
C LEU A 99 4.64 -8.24 0.66
N ASN A 100 3.37 -8.41 1.04
CA ASN A 100 2.94 -9.45 1.99
C ASN A 100 3.11 -10.87 1.45
N ALA A 101 3.19 -11.03 0.13
CA ALA A 101 3.34 -12.35 -0.48
C ALA A 101 4.81 -12.80 -0.59
N LYS A 102 5.76 -11.96 -0.22
CA LYS A 102 7.18 -12.32 -0.21
C LYS A 102 7.48 -13.32 0.90
N SER A 103 8.46 -14.20 0.65
CA SER A 103 9.06 -15.00 1.70
C SER A 103 9.79 -14.10 2.70
N LEU A 104 10.07 -14.63 3.89
CA LEU A 104 10.88 -13.89 4.88
C LEU A 104 12.24 -13.51 4.29
N GLU A 105 12.88 -14.42 3.55
CA GLU A 105 14.17 -14.17 2.90
C GLU A 105 14.08 -13.01 1.92
N ASP A 106 13.10 -13.03 1.02
CA ASP A 106 12.92 -11.98 0.02
C ASP A 106 12.52 -10.65 0.64
N PHE A 107 11.68 -10.68 1.67
CA PHE A 107 11.31 -9.48 2.40
C PHE A 107 12.52 -8.85 3.10
N THR A 108 13.35 -9.66 3.75
CA THR A 108 14.55 -9.20 4.43
C THR A 108 15.55 -8.60 3.43
N ALA A 109 15.72 -9.25 2.27
CA ALA A 109 16.56 -8.73 1.20
C ALA A 109 16.04 -7.37 0.70
N TRP A 110 14.74 -7.25 0.50
CA TRP A 110 14.12 -5.99 0.09
C TRP A 110 14.37 -4.87 1.11
N LEU A 111 14.26 -5.18 2.41
CA LEU A 111 14.55 -4.20 3.46
C LEU A 111 15.98 -3.69 3.43
N SER A 112 16.91 -4.52 2.98
CA SER A 112 18.35 -4.22 2.99
C SER A 112 18.83 -3.48 1.74
N GLU A 113 17.99 -3.33 0.72
CA GLU A 113 18.38 -2.72 -0.56
C GLU A 113 18.65 -1.22 -0.49
N LYS A 114 18.31 -0.59 0.61
CA LYS A 114 18.49 0.87 0.75
C LYS A 114 19.76 1.22 1.49
#